data_031d62ce9981b48cab9aa0225cab9aa7
#
_entry.id   031d62ce9981b48cab9aa0225cab9aa7
#
_cell.length_a   1.000
_cell.length_b   1.000
_cell.length_c   1.000
_cell.angle_alpha   90.00
_cell.angle_beta   90.00
_cell.angle_gamma   90.00
#
_symmetry.space_group_name_H-M   'P 1'
#
loop_
_entity.id
_entity.type
_entity.pdbx_description
1 polymer ?
#
loop_
_entity_poly.entity_id
_entity_poly.type
_entity_poly.pdbx_seq_one_letter_code
_entity_poly.pdbx_strand_id
1 'polypeptide(L)'
;MPIELFNNGDHKCVAFTELVQGEGIQANQFLITDGGEGMLLDPGGNLTYKHLLAEMANYFLPSRTRYVFASHQDPDIVASANGWLLITDAKIVIAQEWVRFIPHFCIKGVTEGRMIAIPPKGMDLELGNSRLKLIPAHFLHTVGNFQVYDPLSKILFSGDVGASVMDGHSAGLPVEDFDGHLVESHMDGFHRRYMCNNKACRLWVNMIRQLDVEWIVPQHGGSFKGKAIINRFLDWFETLECGTDLLSEADFRIP
;
A
#
# COMPACT_ATOMS: atom_id res chain seq x y z
N MET A 1 6.30 3.73 -16.38
CA MET A 1 5.03 3.78 -17.17
C MET A 1 3.94 3.09 -16.37
N PRO A 2 2.68 3.57 -16.42
CA PRO A 2 1.58 2.89 -15.72
C PRO A 2 1.37 1.46 -16.22
N ILE A 3 1.03 0.58 -15.27
CA ILE A 3 0.77 -0.84 -15.52
C ILE A 3 -0.71 -1.09 -15.26
N GLU A 4 -1.46 -1.56 -16.27
CA GLU A 4 -2.84 -1.98 -16.07
C GLU A 4 -2.84 -3.37 -15.42
N LEU A 5 -3.26 -3.42 -14.14
CA LEU A 5 -3.32 -4.66 -13.38
C LEU A 5 -4.63 -5.43 -13.67
N PHE A 6 -5.73 -4.70 -13.82
CA PHE A 6 -7.05 -5.27 -14.12
C PHE A 6 -7.91 -4.28 -14.90
N ASN A 7 -8.72 -4.79 -15.83
CA ASN A 7 -9.67 -4.00 -16.60
C ASN A 7 -10.81 -4.87 -17.12
N ASN A 8 -12.04 -4.59 -16.73
CA ASN A 8 -13.24 -5.20 -17.30
C ASN A 8 -14.17 -4.19 -17.98
N GLY A 9 -13.68 -2.98 -18.24
CA GLY A 9 -14.44 -1.85 -18.80
C GLY A 9 -14.81 -0.83 -17.74
N ASP A 10 -15.71 -1.16 -16.82
CA ASP A 10 -16.17 -0.25 -15.78
C ASP A 10 -15.25 -0.19 -14.57
N HIS A 11 -14.64 -1.32 -14.21
CA HIS A 11 -13.71 -1.44 -13.11
C HIS A 11 -12.27 -1.61 -13.61
N LYS A 12 -11.35 -0.79 -13.11
CA LYS A 12 -9.93 -0.83 -13.49
C LYS A 12 -9.04 -0.67 -12.29
N CYS A 13 -7.90 -1.38 -12.31
CA CYS A 13 -6.81 -1.22 -11.36
C CYS A 13 -5.54 -0.88 -12.14
N VAL A 14 -4.90 0.23 -11.80
CA VAL A 14 -3.69 0.74 -12.47
C VAL A 14 -2.60 0.97 -11.43
N ALA A 15 -1.38 0.51 -11.70
CA ALA A 15 -0.20 0.85 -10.93
C ALA A 15 0.61 1.94 -11.63
N PHE A 16 1.10 2.90 -10.87
CA PHE A 16 2.05 3.93 -11.29
C PHE A 16 3.37 3.66 -10.58
N THR A 17 4.42 3.44 -11.34
CA THR A 17 5.74 3.05 -10.83
C THR A 17 6.80 4.03 -11.29
N GLU A 18 7.94 4.07 -10.58
CA GLU A 18 9.12 4.86 -10.95
C GLU A 18 8.86 6.38 -11.04
N LEU A 19 7.94 6.90 -10.22
CA LEU A 19 7.57 8.32 -10.24
C LEU A 19 8.38 9.19 -9.27
N VAL A 20 9.09 8.59 -8.31
CA VAL A 20 9.89 9.33 -7.33
C VAL A 20 11.10 9.95 -8.01
N GLN A 21 11.26 11.27 -7.86
CA GLN A 21 12.39 12.00 -8.43
C GLN A 21 13.49 12.21 -7.37
N GLY A 22 14.75 12.13 -7.82
CA GLY A 22 15.93 12.32 -6.98
C GLY A 22 16.33 11.08 -6.20
N GLU A 23 16.82 11.27 -4.96
CA GLU A 23 17.41 10.19 -4.14
C GLU A 23 16.40 9.47 -3.23
N GLY A 24 15.08 9.72 -3.42
CA GLY A 24 14.04 9.06 -2.65
C GLY A 24 13.86 7.58 -3.04
N ILE A 25 13.40 6.77 -2.08
CA ILE A 25 13.02 5.37 -2.35
C ILE A 25 11.84 5.36 -3.32
N GLN A 26 11.93 4.53 -4.36
CA GLN A 26 10.83 4.34 -5.31
C GLN A 26 9.64 3.68 -4.64
N ALA A 27 8.46 4.21 -4.91
CA ALA A 27 7.20 3.68 -4.40
C ALA A 27 6.19 3.56 -5.53
N ASN A 28 5.38 2.51 -5.47
CA ASN A 28 4.26 2.26 -6.37
C ASN A 28 3.00 2.94 -5.81
N GLN A 29 2.28 3.67 -6.64
CA GLN A 29 0.97 4.20 -6.32
C GLN A 29 -0.10 3.46 -7.13
N PHE A 30 -1.32 3.38 -6.61
CA PHE A 30 -2.36 2.63 -7.30
C PHE A 30 -3.64 3.43 -7.42
N LEU A 31 -4.34 3.22 -8.53
CA LEU A 31 -5.67 3.77 -8.77
C LEU A 31 -6.64 2.63 -9.02
N ILE A 32 -7.72 2.60 -8.25
CA ILE A 32 -8.89 1.77 -8.52
C ILE A 32 -10.01 2.69 -9.02
N THR A 33 -10.63 2.36 -10.13
CA THR A 33 -11.81 3.09 -10.65
C THR A 33 -12.98 2.14 -10.84
N ASP A 34 -14.18 2.60 -10.49
CA ASP A 34 -15.43 1.87 -10.73
C ASP A 34 -16.59 2.86 -10.90
N GLY A 35 -17.45 2.64 -11.90
CA GLY A 35 -18.64 3.46 -12.13
C GLY A 35 -18.36 4.97 -12.28
N GLY A 36 -17.16 5.34 -12.71
CA GLY A 36 -16.74 6.74 -12.86
C GLY A 36 -16.24 7.41 -11.58
N GLU A 37 -16.13 6.69 -10.47
CA GLU A 37 -15.47 7.12 -9.23
C GLU A 37 -14.06 6.53 -9.13
N GLY A 38 -13.14 7.19 -8.44
CA GLY A 38 -11.76 6.75 -8.25
C GLY A 38 -11.33 6.70 -6.79
N MET A 39 -10.48 5.72 -6.46
CA MET A 39 -9.75 5.63 -5.21
C MET A 39 -8.26 5.56 -5.51
N LEU A 40 -7.54 6.58 -5.06
CA LEU A 40 -6.09 6.63 -5.14
C LEU A 40 -5.51 6.01 -3.86
N LEU A 41 -4.63 5.02 -4.01
CA LEU A 41 -4.00 4.32 -2.89
C LEU A 41 -2.56 4.79 -2.77
N ASP A 42 -2.18 5.13 -1.54
CA ASP A 42 -0.82 5.53 -1.16
C ASP A 42 -0.27 6.63 -2.09
N PRO A 43 -0.84 7.85 -2.00
CA PRO A 43 -0.63 8.93 -2.99
C PRO A 43 0.80 9.43 -3.10
N GLY A 44 1.70 8.89 -2.29
CA GLY A 44 3.10 9.25 -2.31
C GLY A 44 3.45 10.52 -1.55
N GLY A 45 4.72 10.85 -1.56
CA GLY A 45 5.28 12.09 -1.01
C GLY A 45 5.33 13.23 -2.03
N ASN A 46 5.99 14.32 -1.62
CA ASN A 46 6.18 15.51 -2.47
C ASN A 46 7.01 15.23 -3.73
N LEU A 47 7.90 14.24 -3.68
CA LEU A 47 8.73 13.85 -4.84
C LEU A 47 7.91 13.14 -5.93
N THR A 48 6.75 12.60 -5.58
CA THR A 48 5.88 11.82 -6.46
C THR A 48 4.71 12.63 -7.01
N TYR A 49 4.15 13.56 -6.21
CA TYR A 49 2.86 14.21 -6.42
C TYR A 49 2.62 14.71 -7.84
N LYS A 50 3.53 15.55 -8.38
CA LYS A 50 3.34 16.17 -9.70
C LYS A 50 3.32 15.15 -10.84
N HIS A 51 4.18 14.14 -10.72
CA HIS A 51 4.30 13.09 -11.74
C HIS A 51 3.10 12.16 -11.69
N LEU A 52 2.66 11.77 -10.50
CA LEU A 52 1.47 10.96 -10.30
C LEU A 52 0.22 11.67 -10.82
N LEU A 53 0.06 12.96 -10.53
CA LEU A 53 -1.08 13.74 -11.03
C LEU A 53 -1.10 13.79 -12.57
N ALA A 54 0.05 14.01 -13.20
CA ALA A 54 0.16 14.06 -14.66
C ALA A 54 -0.13 12.70 -15.30
N GLU A 55 0.45 11.62 -14.77
CA GLU A 55 0.22 10.27 -15.28
C GLU A 55 -1.22 9.79 -15.05
N MET A 56 -1.76 10.02 -13.86
CA MET A 56 -3.14 9.67 -13.51
C MET A 56 -4.15 10.34 -14.44
N ALA A 57 -3.93 11.61 -14.82
CA ALA A 57 -4.83 12.36 -15.68
C ALA A 57 -5.01 11.73 -17.08
N ASN A 58 -4.09 10.86 -17.53
CA ASN A 58 -4.23 10.13 -18.78
C ASN A 58 -5.21 8.94 -18.67
N TYR A 59 -5.50 8.47 -17.46
CA TYR A 59 -6.34 7.31 -17.19
C TYR A 59 -7.67 7.66 -16.56
N PHE A 60 -7.67 8.69 -15.71
CA PHE A 60 -8.83 9.06 -14.92
C PHE A 60 -8.79 10.55 -14.58
N LEU A 61 -9.95 11.20 -14.63
CA LEU A 61 -10.07 12.61 -14.29
C LEU A 61 -9.86 12.81 -12.78
N PRO A 62 -8.76 13.48 -12.34
CA PRO A 62 -8.43 13.60 -10.92
C PRO A 62 -9.54 14.17 -10.04
N SER A 63 -10.37 15.10 -10.57
CA SER A 63 -11.51 15.68 -9.85
C SER A 63 -12.62 14.66 -9.51
N ARG A 64 -12.62 13.47 -10.10
CA ARG A 64 -13.53 12.37 -9.77
C ARG A 64 -12.98 11.41 -8.71
N THR A 65 -11.81 11.71 -8.15
CA THR A 65 -11.27 10.94 -7.02
C THR A 65 -12.17 11.11 -5.81
N ARG A 66 -12.80 10.03 -5.40
CA ARG A 66 -13.69 9.98 -4.23
C ARG A 66 -12.93 9.74 -2.94
N TYR A 67 -11.88 8.92 -3.03
CA TYR A 67 -11.06 8.54 -1.87
C TYR A 67 -9.57 8.64 -2.17
N VAL A 68 -8.82 9.08 -1.17
CA VAL A 68 -7.38 8.93 -1.07
C VAL A 68 -7.11 8.03 0.12
N PHE A 69 -6.71 6.81 -0.12
CA PHE A 69 -6.39 5.84 0.92
C PHE A 69 -4.90 5.93 1.27
N ALA A 70 -4.63 5.88 2.55
CA ALA A 70 -3.27 5.73 3.08
C ALA A 70 -3.19 4.45 3.90
N SER A 71 -2.33 3.53 3.46
CA SER A 71 -2.10 2.26 4.16
C SER A 71 -1.58 2.47 5.58
N HIS A 72 -0.72 3.48 5.75
CA HIS A 72 -0.16 3.91 7.02
C HIS A 72 0.29 5.39 6.94
N GLN A 73 1.05 5.88 7.92
CA GLN A 73 1.33 7.31 8.10
C GLN A 73 2.66 7.81 7.55
N ASP A 74 3.46 6.97 6.91
CA ASP A 74 4.80 7.34 6.47
C ASP A 74 4.81 8.46 5.42
N PRO A 75 5.86 9.30 5.37
CA PRO A 75 5.88 10.47 4.48
C PRO A 75 5.77 10.15 3.00
N ASP A 76 6.29 9.02 2.56
CA ASP A 76 6.20 8.54 1.18
C ASP A 76 4.81 7.98 0.82
N ILE A 77 3.92 7.85 1.83
CA ILE A 77 2.51 7.52 1.69
C ILE A 77 1.64 8.78 1.70
N VAL A 78 1.81 9.65 2.70
CA VAL A 78 0.80 10.68 3.04
C VAL A 78 1.25 12.11 2.80
N ALA A 79 2.54 12.40 2.56
CA ALA A 79 3.01 13.78 2.53
C ALA A 79 2.43 14.61 1.37
N SER A 80 1.91 13.97 0.31
CA SER A 80 1.20 14.67 -0.77
C SER A 80 -0.30 14.86 -0.53
N ALA A 81 -0.85 14.38 0.58
CA ALA A 81 -2.29 14.42 0.88
C ALA A 81 -2.89 15.83 0.74
N ASN A 82 -2.18 16.86 1.19
CA ASN A 82 -2.61 18.25 1.04
C ASN A 82 -2.85 18.63 -0.43
N GLY A 83 -1.96 18.24 -1.33
CA GLY A 83 -2.08 18.51 -2.77
C GLY A 83 -3.35 17.91 -3.35
N TRP A 84 -3.64 16.65 -3.03
CA TRP A 84 -4.84 15.95 -3.48
C TRP A 84 -6.12 16.58 -2.92
N LEU A 85 -6.13 16.95 -1.63
CA LEU A 85 -7.28 17.60 -1.02
C LEU A 85 -7.56 19.00 -1.60
N LEU A 86 -6.57 19.72 -2.11
CA LEU A 86 -6.74 21.04 -2.71
C LEU A 86 -7.37 20.99 -4.10
N ILE A 87 -7.17 19.92 -4.85
CA ILE A 87 -7.63 19.80 -6.26
C ILE A 87 -8.82 18.86 -6.45
N THR A 88 -9.25 18.19 -5.38
CA THR A 88 -10.36 17.21 -5.41
C THR A 88 -11.31 17.42 -4.23
N ASP A 89 -12.50 16.81 -4.30
CA ASP A 89 -13.42 16.68 -3.16
C ASP A 89 -13.23 15.33 -2.42
N ALA A 90 -12.11 14.63 -2.66
CA ALA A 90 -11.83 13.34 -2.07
C ALA A 90 -11.80 13.37 -0.55
N LYS A 91 -12.15 12.25 0.08
CA LYS A 91 -11.95 12.01 1.51
C LYS A 91 -10.71 11.16 1.72
N ILE A 92 -9.91 11.48 2.73
CA ILE A 92 -8.80 10.63 3.16
C ILE A 92 -9.34 9.49 3.99
N VAL A 93 -8.95 8.27 3.62
CA VAL A 93 -9.30 7.03 4.30
C VAL A 93 -8.04 6.48 4.94
N ILE A 94 -7.99 6.46 6.26
CA ILE A 94 -6.80 6.07 7.04
C ILE A 94 -7.19 5.48 8.39
N ALA A 95 -6.29 4.71 9.00
CA ALA A 95 -6.47 4.18 10.35
C ALA A 95 -6.91 5.27 11.35
N GLN A 96 -7.83 4.93 12.24
CA GLN A 96 -8.34 5.88 13.25
C GLN A 96 -7.22 6.45 14.13
N GLU A 97 -6.16 5.71 14.37
CA GLU A 97 -4.99 6.11 15.14
C GLU A 97 -4.28 7.32 14.52
N TRP A 98 -4.30 7.42 13.18
CA TRP A 98 -3.56 8.43 12.41
C TRP A 98 -4.40 9.65 12.00
N VAL A 99 -5.72 9.61 12.14
CA VAL A 99 -6.62 10.71 11.74
C VAL A 99 -6.19 12.07 12.32
N ARG A 100 -5.69 12.11 13.57
CA ARG A 100 -5.27 13.35 14.22
C ARG A 100 -3.91 13.85 13.76
N PHE A 101 -3.14 13.04 13.04
CA PHE A 101 -1.80 13.40 12.55
C PHE A 101 -1.83 13.93 11.11
N ILE A 102 -2.77 13.50 10.28
CA ILE A 102 -2.90 13.96 8.89
C ILE A 102 -3.00 15.50 8.75
N PRO A 103 -3.72 16.23 9.62
CA PRO A 103 -3.76 17.69 9.55
C PRO A 103 -2.40 18.39 9.64
N HIS A 104 -1.37 17.73 10.22
CA HIS A 104 -0.01 18.28 10.26
C HIS A 104 0.67 18.34 8.88
N PHE A 105 0.20 17.56 7.91
CA PHE A 105 0.66 17.58 6.52
C PHE A 105 -0.13 18.57 5.64
N CYS A 106 -1.22 19.17 6.18
CA CYS A 106 -2.19 19.91 5.41
C CYS A 106 -2.32 21.38 5.85
N ILE A 107 -2.76 22.23 4.94
CA ILE A 107 -3.16 23.59 5.25
C ILE A 107 -4.39 23.55 6.17
N LYS A 108 -4.43 24.43 7.15
CA LYS A 108 -5.53 24.52 8.12
C LYS A 108 -6.90 24.59 7.42
N GLY A 109 -7.82 23.73 7.85
CA GLY A 109 -9.20 23.64 7.36
C GLY A 109 -9.42 22.69 6.19
N VAL A 110 -8.37 22.31 5.46
CA VAL A 110 -8.52 21.45 4.25
C VAL A 110 -9.01 20.04 4.60
N THR A 111 -8.71 19.53 5.78
CA THR A 111 -9.12 18.19 6.24
C THR A 111 -10.49 18.14 6.93
N GLU A 112 -11.11 19.31 7.20
CA GLU A 112 -12.37 19.38 7.95
C GLU A 112 -13.51 18.65 7.21
N GLY A 113 -14.12 17.66 7.90
CA GLY A 113 -15.20 16.82 7.31
C GLY A 113 -14.75 15.85 6.21
N ARG A 114 -13.43 15.76 5.95
CA ARG A 114 -12.87 14.98 4.84
C ARG A 114 -12.04 13.77 5.27
N MET A 115 -12.22 13.31 6.52
CA MET A 115 -11.51 12.15 7.05
C MET A 115 -12.47 10.99 7.30
N ILE A 116 -12.11 9.80 6.82
CA ILE A 116 -12.77 8.53 7.13
C ILE A 116 -11.79 7.71 7.96
N ALA A 117 -12.16 7.48 9.21
CA ALA A 117 -11.38 6.67 10.14
C ALA A 117 -11.70 5.19 9.93
N ILE A 118 -10.68 4.39 9.61
CA ILE A 118 -10.81 2.94 9.53
C ILE A 118 -10.76 2.39 10.97
N PRO A 119 -11.80 1.66 11.43
CA PRO A 119 -11.78 1.04 12.75
C PRO A 119 -10.78 -0.12 12.80
N PRO A 120 -10.29 -0.54 14.00
CA PRO A 120 -9.22 -1.56 14.12
C PRO A 120 -9.50 -2.89 13.43
N LYS A 121 -10.77 -3.25 13.24
CA LYS A 121 -11.17 -4.49 12.57
C LYS A 121 -11.25 -4.38 11.04
N GLY A 122 -10.99 -3.19 10.49
CA GLY A 122 -11.23 -2.90 9.08
C GLY A 122 -12.69 -2.59 8.79
N MET A 123 -13.00 -2.38 7.54
CA MET A 123 -14.35 -2.07 7.06
C MET A 123 -14.48 -2.37 5.57
N ASP A 124 -15.70 -2.51 5.10
CA ASP A 124 -16.01 -2.45 3.68
C ASP A 124 -16.14 -0.96 3.24
N LEU A 125 -15.69 -0.65 2.03
CA LEU A 125 -15.79 0.68 1.44
C LEU A 125 -16.41 0.57 0.05
N GLU A 126 -17.46 1.32 -0.21
CA GLU A 126 -18.11 1.36 -1.53
C GLU A 126 -17.37 2.31 -2.47
N LEU A 127 -17.10 1.85 -3.68
CA LEU A 127 -16.53 2.63 -4.78
C LEU A 127 -17.32 2.31 -6.06
N GLY A 128 -18.10 3.26 -6.56
CA GLY A 128 -19.00 3.02 -7.68
C GLY A 128 -19.98 1.88 -7.37
N ASN A 129 -19.91 0.80 -8.15
CA ASN A 129 -20.72 -0.41 -7.98
C ASN A 129 -19.98 -1.50 -7.20
N SER A 130 -18.70 -1.29 -6.89
CA SER A 130 -17.83 -2.27 -6.21
C SER A 130 -17.76 -2.03 -4.72
N ARG A 131 -17.43 -3.09 -3.99
CA ARG A 131 -17.18 -3.04 -2.54
C ARG A 131 -15.78 -3.55 -2.25
N LEU A 132 -14.90 -2.65 -1.87
CA LEU A 132 -13.53 -2.92 -1.46
C LEU A 132 -13.50 -3.30 0.02
N LYS A 133 -12.53 -4.13 0.42
CA LYS A 133 -12.30 -4.49 1.82
C LYS A 133 -11.03 -3.83 2.33
N LEU A 134 -11.18 -2.99 3.35
CA LEU A 134 -10.06 -2.41 4.08
C LEU A 134 -9.72 -3.37 5.23
N ILE A 135 -8.67 -4.16 5.07
CA ILE A 135 -8.29 -5.23 5.98
C ILE A 135 -7.11 -4.83 6.88
N PRO A 136 -7.10 -5.25 8.15
CA PRO A 136 -6.04 -4.86 9.07
C PRO A 136 -4.71 -5.57 8.76
N ALA A 137 -3.62 -4.81 8.85
CA ALA A 137 -2.25 -5.31 8.80
C ALA A 137 -1.43 -4.72 9.95
N HIS A 138 -2.04 -4.66 11.14
CA HIS A 138 -1.45 -4.04 12.32
C HIS A 138 -0.07 -4.58 12.64
N PHE A 139 0.87 -3.66 12.89
CA PHE A 139 2.27 -3.96 13.19
C PHE A 139 3.07 -4.57 12.02
N LEU A 140 2.53 -4.49 10.81
CA LEU A 140 3.22 -4.87 9.58
C LEU A 140 3.33 -3.64 8.63
N HIS A 141 4.18 -2.61 8.87
CA HIS A 141 5.21 -2.48 9.89
C HIS A 141 4.82 -1.51 11.02
N THR A 142 3.70 -0.79 10.94
CA THR A 142 3.27 0.17 11.97
C THR A 142 1.94 -0.23 12.62
N VAL A 143 1.63 0.38 13.77
CA VAL A 143 0.29 0.32 14.34
C VAL A 143 -0.69 1.04 13.40
N GLY A 144 -1.90 0.50 13.21
CA GLY A 144 -2.88 1.11 12.32
C GLY A 144 -2.50 1.01 10.84
N ASN A 145 -1.81 -0.05 10.46
CA ASN A 145 -1.56 -0.40 9.06
C ASN A 145 -2.79 -1.13 8.49
N PHE A 146 -3.23 -0.71 7.31
CA PHE A 146 -4.35 -1.32 6.58
C PHE A 146 -3.99 -1.57 5.14
N GLN A 147 -4.71 -2.51 4.53
CA GLN A 147 -4.54 -2.92 3.14
C GLN A 147 -5.88 -2.88 2.43
N VAL A 148 -5.86 -2.78 1.11
CA VAL A 148 -7.08 -2.86 0.29
C VAL A 148 -7.11 -4.19 -0.43
N TYR A 149 -8.14 -5.00 -0.16
CA TYR A 149 -8.45 -6.15 -0.98
C TYR A 149 -9.64 -5.82 -1.89
N ASP A 150 -9.45 -5.97 -3.17
CA ASP A 150 -10.49 -5.83 -4.18
C ASP A 150 -11.00 -7.22 -4.61
N PRO A 151 -12.21 -7.62 -4.20
CA PRO A 151 -12.75 -8.94 -4.53
C PRO A 151 -13.04 -9.14 -6.01
N LEU A 152 -13.25 -8.05 -6.78
CA LEU A 152 -13.57 -8.14 -8.19
C LEU A 152 -12.34 -8.48 -9.03
N SER A 153 -11.24 -7.79 -8.80
CA SER A 153 -9.95 -8.05 -9.46
C SER A 153 -9.14 -9.15 -8.77
N LYS A 154 -9.50 -9.51 -7.53
CA LYS A 154 -8.76 -10.40 -6.63
C LYS A 154 -7.34 -9.92 -6.32
N ILE A 155 -7.16 -8.60 -6.34
CA ILE A 155 -5.88 -7.95 -6.03
C ILE A 155 -5.88 -7.53 -4.56
N LEU A 156 -4.77 -7.82 -3.88
CA LEU A 156 -4.43 -7.28 -2.57
C LEU A 156 -3.35 -6.20 -2.74
N PHE A 157 -3.70 -4.96 -2.47
CA PHE A 157 -2.76 -3.84 -2.36
C PHE A 157 -2.23 -3.84 -0.94
N SER A 158 -1.00 -4.31 -0.77
CA SER A 158 -0.50 -4.78 0.53
C SER A 158 0.33 -3.75 1.30
N GLY A 159 0.40 -2.49 0.82
CA GLY A 159 1.29 -1.50 1.45
C GLY A 159 2.72 -2.04 1.48
N ASP A 160 3.38 -1.96 2.61
CA ASP A 160 4.76 -2.40 2.76
C ASP A 160 4.94 -3.91 2.97
N VAL A 161 3.86 -4.67 3.11
CA VAL A 161 3.99 -6.13 3.18
C VAL A 161 4.30 -6.68 1.80
N GLY A 162 5.48 -7.24 1.65
CA GLY A 162 6.05 -7.66 0.36
C GLY A 162 6.99 -6.63 -0.27
N ALA A 163 7.24 -5.51 0.42
CA ALA A 163 8.14 -4.46 -0.07
C ALA A 163 9.53 -4.99 -0.40
N SER A 164 10.09 -4.51 -1.50
CA SER A 164 11.42 -4.85 -1.96
C SER A 164 12.07 -3.64 -2.65
N VAL A 165 13.39 -3.64 -2.74
CA VAL A 165 14.14 -2.64 -3.50
C VAL A 165 14.58 -3.28 -4.80
N MET A 166 14.15 -2.72 -5.91
CA MET A 166 14.50 -3.20 -7.25
C MET A 166 15.14 -2.08 -8.04
N ASP A 167 16.18 -2.43 -8.79
CA ASP A 167 16.83 -1.51 -9.70
C ASP A 167 16.09 -1.43 -11.04
N GLY A 168 15.97 -0.22 -11.58
CA GLY A 168 15.45 0.03 -12.92
C GLY A 168 13.95 -0.28 -13.09
N HIS A 169 13.58 -0.68 -14.30
CA HIS A 169 12.17 -0.79 -14.75
C HIS A 169 11.40 -2.03 -14.24
N SER A 170 11.84 -2.65 -13.16
CA SER A 170 11.21 -3.87 -12.63
C SER A 170 10.15 -3.61 -11.57
N ALA A 171 10.04 -2.37 -11.07
CA ALA A 171 9.06 -2.00 -10.05
C ALA A 171 7.62 -2.26 -10.54
N GLY A 172 6.81 -2.88 -9.68
CA GLY A 172 5.43 -3.26 -9.97
C GLY A 172 5.24 -4.51 -10.84
N LEU A 173 6.30 -5.00 -11.52
CA LEU A 173 6.19 -6.21 -12.34
C LEU A 173 6.11 -7.47 -11.48
N PRO A 174 5.46 -8.54 -12.01
CA PRO A 174 5.42 -9.82 -11.31
C PRO A 174 6.81 -10.45 -11.14
N VAL A 175 7.09 -10.93 -9.93
CA VAL A 175 8.27 -11.72 -9.61
C VAL A 175 8.11 -13.12 -10.17
N GLU A 176 9.09 -13.60 -10.94
CA GLU A 176 9.09 -14.96 -11.51
C GLU A 176 9.79 -15.96 -10.60
N ASP A 177 10.91 -15.59 -9.99
CA ASP A 177 11.66 -16.37 -9.01
C ASP A 177 11.59 -15.74 -7.63
N PHE A 178 10.82 -16.34 -6.74
CA PHE A 178 10.66 -15.82 -5.38
C PHE A 178 11.95 -15.92 -4.55
N ASP A 179 12.66 -17.03 -4.65
CA ASP A 179 13.84 -17.26 -3.81
C ASP A 179 15.01 -16.35 -4.22
N GLY A 180 15.20 -16.14 -5.52
CA GLY A 180 16.14 -15.14 -6.05
C GLY A 180 15.75 -13.73 -5.64
N HIS A 181 14.49 -13.36 -5.83
CA HIS A 181 13.96 -12.05 -5.45
C HIS A 181 14.14 -11.75 -3.96
N LEU A 182 13.88 -12.72 -3.09
CA LEU A 182 14.01 -12.57 -1.63
C LEU A 182 15.41 -12.10 -1.21
N VAL A 183 16.46 -12.62 -1.87
CA VAL A 183 17.86 -12.32 -1.56
C VAL A 183 18.33 -11.04 -2.26
N GLU A 184 18.04 -10.91 -3.56
CA GLU A 184 18.60 -9.88 -4.42
C GLU A 184 17.94 -8.50 -4.21
N SER A 185 16.66 -8.49 -3.82
CA SER A 185 15.85 -7.27 -3.69
C SER A 185 15.81 -6.67 -2.29
N HIS A 186 16.63 -7.14 -1.38
CA HIS A 186 16.63 -6.72 0.04
C HIS A 186 15.31 -6.96 0.79
N MET A 187 14.40 -7.73 0.23
CA MET A 187 13.08 -7.99 0.81
C MET A 187 13.17 -8.66 2.18
N ASP A 188 14.02 -9.70 2.34
CA ASP A 188 14.23 -10.36 3.63
C ASP A 188 14.73 -9.38 4.70
N GLY A 189 15.76 -8.59 4.38
CA GLY A 189 16.34 -7.62 5.31
C GLY A 189 15.38 -6.53 5.73
N PHE A 190 14.54 -6.05 4.81
CA PHE A 190 13.49 -5.08 5.11
C PHE A 190 12.48 -5.65 6.10
N HIS A 191 11.91 -6.83 5.82
CA HIS A 191 10.87 -7.41 6.66
C HIS A 191 11.39 -7.82 8.04
N ARG A 192 12.62 -8.36 8.13
CA ARG A 192 13.26 -8.66 9.42
C ARG A 192 13.43 -7.42 10.28
N ARG A 193 13.71 -6.28 9.69
CA ARG A 193 13.93 -5.02 10.43
C ARG A 193 12.64 -4.33 10.82
N TYR A 194 11.67 -4.24 9.90
CA TYR A 194 10.54 -3.35 10.06
C TYR A 194 9.24 -4.02 10.52
N MET A 195 9.03 -5.32 10.28
CA MET A 195 7.88 -6.02 10.84
C MET A 195 8.04 -6.20 12.35
N CYS A 196 6.96 -6.07 13.12
CA CYS A 196 7.04 -6.04 14.57
C CYS A 196 7.53 -7.37 15.17
N ASN A 197 6.92 -8.49 14.77
CA ASN A 197 7.27 -9.83 15.21
C ASN A 197 6.57 -10.92 14.39
N ASN A 198 7.04 -12.16 14.50
CA ASN A 198 6.46 -13.32 13.82
C ASN A 198 4.97 -13.53 14.13
N LYS A 199 4.51 -13.21 15.35
CA LYS A 199 3.10 -13.35 15.71
C LYS A 199 2.20 -12.52 14.80
N ALA A 200 2.58 -11.26 14.51
CA ALA A 200 1.83 -10.39 13.61
C ALA A 200 1.82 -10.96 12.18
N CYS A 201 2.97 -11.44 11.70
CA CYS A 201 3.08 -12.08 10.38
C CYS A 201 2.14 -13.28 10.24
N ARG A 202 2.17 -14.22 11.19
CA ARG A 202 1.30 -15.41 11.18
C ARG A 202 -0.19 -15.07 11.23
N LEU A 203 -0.59 -14.12 12.06
CA LEU A 203 -2.00 -13.71 12.16
C LEU A 203 -2.48 -13.12 10.83
N TRP A 204 -1.66 -12.32 10.17
CA TRP A 204 -1.95 -11.76 8.86
C TRP A 204 -2.02 -12.86 7.80
N VAL A 205 -1.03 -13.76 7.70
CA VAL A 205 -1.03 -14.89 6.76
C VAL A 205 -2.31 -15.74 6.90
N ASN A 206 -2.70 -16.07 8.14
CA ASN A 206 -3.92 -16.84 8.39
C ASN A 206 -5.18 -16.12 7.89
N MET A 207 -5.22 -14.79 7.95
CA MET A 207 -6.32 -13.99 7.40
C MET A 207 -6.29 -14.00 5.87
N ILE A 208 -5.12 -13.75 5.25
CA ILE A 208 -4.99 -13.68 3.79
C ILE A 208 -5.32 -15.03 3.13
N ARG A 209 -4.96 -16.15 3.74
CA ARG A 209 -5.31 -17.49 3.22
C ARG A 209 -6.82 -17.75 3.13
N GLN A 210 -7.65 -16.94 3.79
CA GLN A 210 -9.12 -17.02 3.69
C GLN A 210 -9.69 -16.20 2.51
N LEU A 211 -8.85 -15.42 1.82
CA LEU A 211 -9.24 -14.61 0.67
C LEU A 211 -8.82 -15.28 -0.64
N ASP A 212 -9.58 -15.04 -1.69
CA ASP A 212 -9.22 -15.51 -3.03
C ASP A 212 -8.29 -14.50 -3.73
N VAL A 213 -7.07 -14.35 -3.19
CA VAL A 213 -6.07 -13.44 -3.74
C VAL A 213 -5.36 -14.10 -4.93
N GLU A 214 -5.33 -13.42 -6.07
CA GLU A 214 -4.59 -13.83 -7.27
C GLU A 214 -3.39 -12.94 -7.57
N TRP A 215 -3.32 -11.75 -6.94
CA TRP A 215 -2.20 -10.84 -7.07
C TRP A 215 -2.00 -10.05 -5.78
N ILE A 216 -0.79 -10.07 -5.22
CA ILE A 216 -0.35 -9.19 -4.14
C ILE A 216 0.53 -8.11 -4.74
N VAL A 217 0.19 -6.85 -4.50
CA VAL A 217 0.87 -5.70 -5.09
C VAL A 217 1.36 -4.77 -3.98
N PRO A 218 2.65 -4.87 -3.60
CA PRO A 218 3.25 -4.02 -2.59
C PRO A 218 3.49 -2.60 -3.08
N GLN A 219 3.63 -1.67 -2.13
CA GLN A 219 3.97 -0.28 -2.42
C GLN A 219 5.40 -0.10 -2.94
N HIS A 220 6.32 -1.01 -2.63
CA HIS A 220 7.70 -0.95 -3.10
C HIS A 220 8.09 -2.22 -3.83
N GLY A 221 8.78 -2.06 -4.96
CA GLY A 221 9.40 -3.15 -5.71
C GLY A 221 8.44 -4.02 -6.51
N GLY A 222 8.72 -5.32 -6.60
CA GLY A 222 7.98 -6.27 -7.42
C GLY A 222 6.66 -6.72 -6.81
N SER A 223 5.86 -7.45 -7.59
CA SER A 223 4.55 -7.95 -7.19
C SER A 223 4.48 -9.48 -7.28
N PHE A 224 3.52 -10.11 -6.58
CA PHE A 224 3.39 -11.57 -6.52
C PHE A 224 2.10 -11.98 -7.21
N LYS A 225 2.21 -12.51 -8.43
CA LYS A 225 1.07 -12.91 -9.26
C LYS A 225 0.96 -14.41 -9.36
N GLY A 226 -0.25 -14.92 -9.12
CA GLY A 226 -0.58 -16.36 -9.21
C GLY A 226 -0.32 -17.11 -7.90
N LYS A 227 -1.11 -18.16 -7.69
CA LYS A 227 -1.17 -18.89 -6.42
C LYS A 227 0.18 -19.50 -6.00
N ALA A 228 1.01 -19.92 -6.95
CA ALA A 228 2.30 -20.53 -6.64
C ALA A 228 3.25 -19.53 -5.94
N ILE A 229 3.45 -18.36 -6.53
CA ILE A 229 4.31 -17.31 -5.97
C ILE A 229 3.71 -16.74 -4.67
N ILE A 230 2.39 -16.50 -4.65
CA ILE A 230 1.70 -16.03 -3.45
C ILE A 230 1.88 -17.01 -2.28
N ASN A 231 1.71 -18.32 -2.51
CA ASN A 231 1.91 -19.31 -1.46
C ASN A 231 3.35 -19.36 -0.98
N ARG A 232 4.36 -19.27 -1.88
CA ARG A 232 5.77 -19.17 -1.48
C ARG A 232 6.03 -17.95 -0.58
N PHE A 233 5.47 -16.79 -0.95
CA PHE A 233 5.55 -15.59 -0.12
C PHE A 233 4.90 -15.79 1.26
N LEU A 234 3.67 -16.33 1.30
CA LEU A 234 2.95 -16.56 2.55
C LEU A 234 3.66 -17.57 3.43
N ASP A 235 4.20 -18.67 2.89
CA ASP A 235 4.94 -19.69 3.64
C ASP A 235 6.23 -19.11 4.26
N TRP A 236 6.95 -18.28 3.51
CA TRP A 236 8.12 -17.57 4.03
C TRP A 236 7.72 -16.58 5.14
N PHE A 237 6.71 -15.77 4.90
CA PHE A 237 6.28 -14.72 5.83
C PHE A 237 5.70 -15.28 7.13
N GLU A 238 5.04 -16.43 7.06
CA GLU A 238 4.52 -17.16 8.24
C GLU A 238 5.62 -17.59 9.22
N THR A 239 6.81 -17.89 8.72
CA THR A 239 7.94 -18.39 9.52
C THR A 239 9.00 -17.32 9.81
N LEU A 240 8.81 -16.09 9.34
CA LEU A 240 9.79 -15.02 9.46
C LEU A 240 9.96 -14.59 10.92
N GLU A 241 11.19 -14.71 11.45
CA GLU A 241 11.61 -14.04 12.67
C GLU A 241 12.00 -12.60 12.37
N CYS A 242 11.38 -11.61 13.03
CA CYS A 242 11.52 -10.21 12.70
C CYS A 242 11.31 -9.29 13.91
N GLY A 243 11.77 -8.06 13.80
CA GLY A 243 11.56 -7.02 14.79
C GLY A 243 11.93 -7.46 16.20
N THR A 244 10.96 -7.51 17.09
CA THR A 244 11.19 -7.84 18.51
C THR A 244 11.60 -9.30 18.75
N ASP A 245 11.38 -10.21 17.79
CA ASP A 245 11.89 -11.59 17.91
C ASP A 245 13.42 -11.64 17.86
N LEU A 246 14.05 -10.66 17.22
CA LEU A 246 15.50 -10.59 17.01
C LEU A 246 16.23 -9.77 18.08
N LEU A 247 15.49 -9.07 18.96
CA LEU A 247 16.08 -8.20 19.97
C LEU A 247 16.63 -8.98 21.17
N SER A 248 17.73 -8.49 21.70
CA SER A 248 18.41 -9.01 22.90
C SER A 248 18.77 -7.88 23.87
N GLU A 249 19.23 -8.21 25.07
CA GLU A 249 19.75 -7.22 26.01
C GLU A 249 20.97 -6.43 25.46
N ALA A 250 21.67 -7.01 24.46
CA ALA A 250 22.81 -6.35 23.83
C ALA A 250 22.41 -5.10 23.03
N ASP A 251 21.17 -5.08 22.53
CA ASP A 251 20.63 -3.98 21.70
C ASP A 251 20.21 -2.77 22.54
N PHE A 252 20.14 -2.91 23.87
CA PHE A 252 19.72 -1.87 24.82
C PHE A 252 20.84 -1.46 25.78
N ARG A 253 22.09 -1.44 25.33
CA ARG A 253 23.23 -0.97 26.13
C ARG A 253 23.41 0.53 25.99
N ILE A 254 23.76 1.16 27.12
CA ILE A 254 24.17 2.56 27.10
C ILE A 254 25.54 2.65 26.40
N PRO A 255 25.69 3.60 25.42
CA PRO A 255 26.96 3.81 24.72
C PRO A 255 28.11 4.19 25.63
#